data_755ae7ddf262ddf8f1cf97fbe69aa695
#
_entry.id   755ae7ddf262ddf8f1cf97fbe69aa695
#
_cell.length_a   1.000
_cell.length_b   1.000
_cell.length_c   1.000
_cell.angle_alpha   90.00
_cell.angle_beta   90.00
_cell.angle_gamma   90.00
#
_symmetry.space_group_name_H-M   'P 1'
#
loop_
_entity.id
_entity.type
_entity.pdbx_description
1 polymer ?
#
loop_
_entity_poly.entity_id
_entity_poly.type
_entity_poly.pdbx_seq_one_letter_code
_entity_poly.pdbx_strand_id
1 'polypeptide(L)'
;MSIHDSLQFNPRRRLITMEKRDFKVTAETGIHARPATILVQTASKFSSDVTLQYEGKSVNLKSIMGVMSLGVGQNADVTISAEGQDEKEAIEAIADTMSKEGLAD
;
A
#
# COMPACT_ATOMS: atom_id res chain seq x y z
N MET A 1 -15.13 -10.44 32.34
CA MET A 1 -14.88 -10.19 32.00
C MET A 1 -14.62 -9.93 31.93
N SER A 2 -14.51 -9.62 31.56
CA SER A 2 -14.23 -9.19 31.24
C SER A 2 -13.98 -8.86 31.02
N ILE A 3 -13.95 -8.64 30.97
CA ILE A 3 -13.68 -8.23 30.68
C ILE A 3 -13.19 -7.95 30.54
N HIS A 4 -13.27 -7.74 30.52
CA HIS A 4 -12.82 -7.41 30.20
C HIS A 4 -12.61 -7.30 29.74
N ASP A 5 -12.96 -7.24 29.94
CA ASP A 5 -12.78 -7.03 29.35
C ASP A 5 -12.80 -6.89 28.93
N SER A 6 -13.11 -6.68 28.89
CA SER A 6 -13.14 -6.42 28.27
C SER A 6 -12.82 -5.90 27.82
N LEU A 7 -12.61 -5.35 28.24
CA LEU A 7 -11.96 -4.79 27.60
C LEU A 7 -11.61 -4.98 26.88
N GLN A 8 -11.84 -4.64 27.20
CA GLN A 8 -11.14 -4.94 26.33
C GLN A 8 -11.20 -5.78 25.15
N PHE A 9 -11.34 -6.90 25.18
CA PHE A 9 -11.47 -7.66 23.95
C PHE A 9 -12.66 -7.16 23.13
N ASN A 10 -12.39 -6.84 21.83
CA ASN A 10 -13.40 -6.40 20.89
C ASN A 10 -13.18 -7.17 19.58
N PRO A 11 -14.05 -8.16 19.27
CA PRO A 11 -13.87 -8.95 18.04
C PRO A 11 -13.87 -8.10 16.77
N ARG A 12 -14.70 -7.05 16.76
CA ARG A 12 -14.76 -6.16 15.60
C ARG A 12 -13.42 -5.45 15.38
N ARG A 13 -12.80 -5.01 16.46
CA ARG A 13 -11.50 -4.36 16.38
C ARG A 13 -10.45 -5.32 15.87
N ARG A 14 -10.54 -6.59 16.26
CA ARG A 14 -9.58 -7.59 15.82
C ARG A 14 -9.67 -7.85 14.32
N LEU A 15 -10.83 -7.63 13.73
CA LEU A 15 -11.02 -7.81 12.29
C LEU A 15 -10.49 -6.64 11.49
N ILE A 16 -10.20 -5.52 12.16
CA ILE A 16 -9.62 -4.35 11.50
C ILE A 16 -8.12 -4.44 11.67
N THR A 17 -7.48 -5.08 10.69
CA THR A 17 -6.02 -5.20 10.67
C THR A 17 -5.49 -4.41 9.49
N MET A 18 -4.17 -4.26 9.44
CA MET A 18 -3.54 -3.52 8.38
C MET A 18 -2.21 -4.16 8.07
N GLU A 19 -1.99 -4.47 6.80
CA GLU A 19 -0.69 -4.93 6.33
C GLU A 19 0.08 -3.75 5.79
N LYS A 20 1.32 -3.62 6.20
CA LYS A 20 2.20 -2.56 5.74
C LYS A 20 3.50 -3.15 5.25
N ARG A 21 4.07 -2.53 4.24
CA ARG A 21 5.40 -2.90 3.77
C ARG A 21 6.11 -1.68 3.24
N ASP A 22 7.37 -1.55 3.62
CA ASP A 22 8.22 -0.46 3.16
C ASP A 22 8.97 -0.90 1.92
N PHE A 23 9.14 0.03 0.99
CA PHE A 23 9.88 -0.22 -0.24
C PHE A 23 10.84 0.93 -0.49
N LYS A 24 11.99 0.60 -1.07
CA LYS A 24 12.89 1.62 -1.59
C LYS A 24 12.77 1.62 -3.09
N VAL A 25 12.43 2.76 -3.66
CA VAL A 25 12.27 2.90 -5.10
C VAL A 25 13.64 2.88 -5.76
N THR A 26 13.87 1.90 -6.64
CA THR A 26 15.16 1.74 -7.30
C THR A 26 15.16 2.22 -8.73
N ALA A 27 13.98 2.38 -9.34
CA ALA A 27 13.86 2.83 -10.71
C ALA A 27 14.41 4.25 -10.88
N GLU A 28 15.25 4.47 -11.87
CA GLU A 28 15.88 5.77 -12.10
C GLU A 28 14.86 6.89 -12.25
N THR A 29 13.75 6.61 -12.91
CA THR A 29 12.70 7.59 -13.15
C THR A 29 11.68 7.67 -12.04
N GLY A 30 11.85 6.84 -10.97
CA GLY A 30 10.89 6.79 -9.90
C GLY A 30 9.56 6.22 -10.34
N ILE A 31 8.50 6.61 -9.65
CA ILE A 31 7.16 6.14 -10.00
C ILE A 31 6.50 7.20 -10.88
N HIS A 32 6.57 6.99 -12.19
CA HIS A 32 5.97 7.89 -13.17
C HIS A 32 4.71 7.23 -13.77
N ALA A 33 4.19 7.79 -14.85
CA ALA A 33 2.86 7.43 -15.36
C ALA A 33 2.67 5.93 -15.62
N ARG A 34 3.63 5.30 -16.31
CA ARG A 34 3.47 3.88 -16.68
C ARG A 34 3.45 2.96 -15.47
N PRO A 35 4.47 3.00 -14.58
CA PRO A 35 4.42 2.16 -13.39
C PRO A 35 3.29 2.54 -12.45
N ALA A 36 2.90 3.82 -12.37
CA ALA A 36 1.76 4.23 -11.56
C ALA A 36 0.49 3.55 -12.06
N THR A 37 0.29 3.50 -13.38
CA THR A 37 -0.87 2.83 -13.96
C THR A 37 -0.89 1.34 -13.60
N ILE A 38 0.25 0.68 -13.70
CA ILE A 38 0.35 -0.75 -13.40
C ILE A 38 0.05 -1.01 -11.92
N LEU A 39 0.60 -0.18 -11.03
CA LEU A 39 0.35 -0.30 -9.61
C LEU A 39 -1.13 -0.09 -9.27
N VAL A 40 -1.73 0.93 -9.88
CA VAL A 40 -3.14 1.22 -9.67
C VAL A 40 -4.01 0.06 -10.15
N GLN A 41 -3.69 -0.52 -11.30
CA GLN A 41 -4.42 -1.67 -11.82
C GLN A 41 -4.30 -2.86 -10.86
N THR A 42 -3.11 -3.10 -10.34
CA THR A 42 -2.89 -4.19 -9.39
C THR A 42 -3.68 -3.96 -8.11
N ALA A 43 -3.60 -2.77 -7.54
CA ALA A 43 -4.31 -2.45 -6.31
C ALA A 43 -5.82 -2.54 -6.49
N SER A 44 -6.31 -2.18 -7.68
CA SER A 44 -7.75 -2.16 -7.95
C SER A 44 -8.38 -3.54 -8.05
N LYS A 45 -7.57 -4.59 -8.12
CA LYS A 45 -8.08 -5.96 -8.13
C LYS A 45 -8.55 -6.41 -6.75
N PHE A 46 -8.18 -5.68 -5.72
CA PHE A 46 -8.47 -6.07 -4.34
C PHE A 46 -9.52 -5.16 -3.74
N SER A 47 -10.28 -5.68 -2.79
CA SER A 47 -11.31 -4.89 -2.11
C SER A 47 -10.75 -4.04 -0.99
N SER A 48 -9.57 -4.37 -0.50
CA SER A 48 -8.94 -3.61 0.58
C SER A 48 -8.64 -2.18 0.15
N ASP A 49 -8.65 -1.27 1.12
CA ASP A 49 -8.18 0.09 0.90
C ASP A 49 -6.66 0.04 0.87
N VAL A 50 -6.06 0.53 -0.20
CA VAL A 50 -4.62 0.50 -0.38
C VAL A 50 -4.09 1.93 -0.44
N THR A 51 -3.11 2.22 0.40
CA THR A 51 -2.59 3.57 0.57
C THR A 51 -1.08 3.57 0.28
N LEU A 52 -0.63 4.57 -0.44
CA LEU A 52 0.79 4.84 -0.67
C LEU A 52 1.18 6.05 0.16
N GLN A 53 2.20 5.89 0.99
CA GLN A 53 2.67 6.94 1.88
C GLN A 53 4.10 7.31 1.55
N TYR A 54 4.35 8.61 1.43
CA TYR A 54 5.66 9.15 1.08
C TYR A 54 5.82 10.51 1.72
N GLU A 55 6.89 10.68 2.52
CA GLU A 55 7.24 11.94 3.17
C GLU A 55 6.06 12.57 3.92
N GLY A 56 5.36 11.73 4.68
CA GLY A 56 4.24 12.21 5.49
C GLY A 56 2.94 12.43 4.74
N LYS A 57 2.95 12.21 3.43
CA LYS A 57 1.75 12.34 2.60
C LYS A 57 1.21 10.95 2.27
N SER A 58 -0.10 10.82 2.24
CA SER A 58 -0.76 9.56 1.93
C SER A 58 -1.75 9.76 0.80
N VAL A 59 -1.74 8.84 -0.15
CA VAL A 59 -2.70 8.87 -1.26
C VAL A 59 -3.27 7.47 -1.46
N ASN A 60 -4.43 7.43 -2.12
CA ASN A 60 -5.07 6.18 -2.48
C ASN A 60 -4.30 5.55 -3.65
N LEU A 61 -3.76 4.35 -3.45
CA LEU A 61 -2.99 3.68 -4.51
C LEU A 61 -3.86 3.25 -5.68
N LYS A 62 -5.18 3.31 -5.53
CA LYS A 62 -6.10 3.04 -6.62
C LYS A 62 -6.36 4.28 -7.49
N SER A 63 -5.69 5.39 -7.21
CA SER A 63 -5.84 6.64 -7.95
C SER A 63 -4.53 6.99 -8.65
N ILE A 64 -4.55 7.00 -9.99
CA ILE A 64 -3.37 7.37 -10.77
C ILE A 64 -2.95 8.80 -10.45
N MET A 65 -3.92 9.71 -10.39
CA MET A 65 -3.63 11.12 -10.10
C MET A 65 -3.02 11.29 -8.72
N GLY A 66 -3.54 10.55 -7.74
CA GLY A 66 -2.97 10.58 -6.39
C GLY A 66 -1.52 10.15 -6.36
N VAL A 67 -1.23 9.03 -7.00
CA VAL A 67 0.14 8.50 -7.05
C VAL A 67 1.07 9.48 -7.73
N MET A 68 0.66 10.02 -8.87
CA MET A 68 1.48 10.96 -9.63
C MET A 68 1.74 12.25 -8.87
N SER A 69 0.79 12.67 -8.03
CA SER A 69 0.92 13.93 -7.30
C SER A 69 2.04 13.90 -6.25
N LEU A 70 2.47 12.71 -5.84
CA LEU A 70 3.52 12.59 -4.82
C LEU A 70 4.92 12.87 -5.36
N GLY A 71 5.13 12.69 -6.65
CA GLY A 71 6.43 12.93 -7.25
C GLY A 71 7.52 12.01 -6.71
N VAL A 72 7.21 10.73 -6.51
CA VAL A 72 8.15 9.77 -5.93
C VAL A 72 9.29 9.51 -6.91
N GLY A 73 10.52 9.79 -6.48
CA GLY A 73 11.70 9.62 -7.31
C GLY A 73 12.55 8.44 -6.91
N GLN A 74 13.70 8.30 -7.58
CA GLN A 74 14.66 7.27 -7.27
C GLN A 74 15.19 7.44 -5.84
N ASN A 75 15.41 6.32 -5.17
CA ASN A 75 15.92 6.24 -3.80
C ASN A 75 14.90 6.69 -2.74
N ALA A 76 13.67 6.97 -3.14
CA ALA A 76 12.62 7.30 -2.19
C ALA A 76 12.20 6.09 -1.37
N ASP A 77 11.92 6.33 -0.10
CA ASP A 77 11.36 5.31 0.77
C ASP A 77 9.85 5.55 0.83
N VAL A 78 9.09 4.52 0.47
CA VAL A 78 7.64 4.61 0.49
C VAL A 78 7.09 3.46 1.32
N THR A 79 5.89 3.68 1.89
CA THR A 79 5.19 2.64 2.64
C THR A 79 3.86 2.40 1.95
N ILE A 80 3.57 1.12 1.71
CA ILE A 80 2.27 0.75 1.17
C ILE A 80 1.53 -0.02 2.24
N SER A 81 0.30 0.39 2.51
CA SER A 81 -0.54 -0.27 3.48
C SER A 81 -1.85 -0.70 2.83
N ALA A 82 -2.39 -1.81 3.31
CA ALA A 82 -3.67 -2.31 2.85
C ALA A 82 -4.50 -2.68 4.06
N GLU A 83 -5.77 -2.33 4.02
CA GLU A 83 -6.69 -2.60 5.11
C GLU A 83 -7.97 -3.18 4.54
N GLY A 84 -8.27 -4.43 4.88
CA GLY A 84 -9.46 -5.11 4.40
C GLY A 84 -9.29 -6.61 4.45
N GLN A 85 -10.26 -7.33 3.90
CA GLN A 85 -10.28 -8.79 3.97
C GLN A 85 -9.12 -9.42 3.21
N ASP A 86 -8.73 -8.83 2.09
CA ASP A 86 -7.67 -9.36 1.24
C ASP A 86 -6.38 -8.56 1.34
N GLU A 87 -6.14 -7.96 2.51
CA GLU A 87 -5.00 -7.05 2.68
C GLU A 87 -3.65 -7.72 2.45
N LYS A 88 -3.50 -8.97 2.88
CA LYS A 88 -2.24 -9.69 2.68
C LYS A 88 -1.98 -9.96 1.21
N GLU A 89 -3.01 -10.44 0.52
CA GLU A 89 -2.91 -10.71 -0.90
C GLU A 89 -2.64 -9.44 -1.69
N ALA A 90 -3.26 -8.34 -1.26
CA ALA A 90 -3.04 -7.04 -1.91
C ALA A 90 -1.59 -6.60 -1.78
N ILE A 91 -1.03 -6.66 -0.59
CA ILE A 91 0.37 -6.26 -0.36
C ILE A 91 1.32 -7.16 -1.13
N GLU A 92 1.07 -8.48 -1.13
CA GLU A 92 1.94 -9.42 -1.86
C GLU A 92 1.89 -9.18 -3.36
N ALA A 93 0.71 -8.93 -3.91
CA ALA A 93 0.57 -8.67 -5.34
C ALA A 93 1.27 -7.36 -5.73
N ILE A 94 1.17 -6.35 -4.88
CA ILE A 94 1.82 -5.07 -5.14
C ILE A 94 3.34 -5.22 -5.05
N ALA A 95 3.83 -5.94 -4.05
CA ALA A 95 5.26 -6.20 -3.92
C ALA A 95 5.80 -6.94 -5.14
N ASP A 96 5.07 -7.95 -5.59
CA ASP A 96 5.44 -8.72 -6.78
C ASP A 96 5.48 -7.83 -8.02
N THR A 97 4.49 -6.96 -8.17
CA THR A 97 4.44 -6.01 -9.28
C THR A 97 5.63 -5.05 -9.24
N MET A 98 5.94 -4.52 -8.07
CA MET A 98 7.07 -3.61 -7.94
C MET A 98 8.38 -4.29 -8.32
N SER A 99 8.55 -5.54 -7.94
CA SER A 99 9.74 -6.31 -8.28
C SER A 99 9.81 -6.59 -9.78
N LYS A 100 8.70 -7.06 -10.36
CA LYS A 100 8.66 -7.42 -11.79
C LYS A 100 8.87 -6.22 -12.69
N GLU A 101 8.37 -5.06 -12.28
CA GLU A 101 8.51 -3.85 -13.07
C GLU A 101 9.82 -3.12 -12.79
N GLY A 102 10.63 -3.64 -11.90
CA GLY A 102 11.90 -3.01 -11.56
C GLY A 102 11.74 -1.67 -10.86
N LEU A 103 10.64 -1.49 -10.13
CA LEU A 103 10.36 -0.22 -9.46
C LEU A 103 11.02 -0.11 -8.11
N ALA A 104 11.04 -1.21 -7.34
CA ALA A 104 11.51 -1.18 -5.96
C ALA A 104 11.93 -2.57 -5.51
N ASP A 105 12.62 -2.60 -4.41
CA ASP A 105 12.99 -3.84 -3.71
C ASP A 105 12.07 -4.04 -2.51
#